data_d930c9722f6860b51c04342118d84f1c
#
_entry.id   d930c9722f6860b51c04342118d84f1c
#
_cell.length_a   1.000
_cell.length_b   1.000
_cell.length_c   1.000
_cell.angle_alpha   90.00
_cell.angle_beta   90.00
_cell.angle_gamma   90.00
#
_symmetry.space_group_name_H-M   'P 1'
#
loop_
_entity.id
_entity.type
_entity.pdbx_description
1 polymer ?
#
loop_
_entity_poly.entity_id
_entity_poly.type
_entity_poly.pdbx_seq_one_letter_code
_entity_poly.pdbx_strand_id
1 'polypeptide(L)'
;MIANHGQKVRYMHDMVGCNSRLDAIQAAVLNVKLKQLDNYIEARRKAAAFYNNAFANHPKITTPFVASYCNHVYHQYTLILDGVNRDELAKYLAEKNIPSMIYY
;
A
#
# COMPACT_ATOMS: atom_id res chain seq x y z
N MET A 1 -11.96 24.44 -2.38
CA MET A 1 -13.12 24.91 -1.63
C MET A 1 -13.35 24.09 -0.36
N ILE A 2 -13.65 22.80 -0.42
CA ILE A 2 -13.87 21.94 0.77
C ILE A 2 -12.71 21.99 1.77
N ALA A 3 -11.47 21.83 1.30
CA ALA A 3 -10.26 21.87 2.12
C ALA A 3 -9.91 23.24 2.73
N ASN A 4 -10.65 24.27 2.40
CA ASN A 4 -10.51 25.63 2.92
C ASN A 4 -11.84 26.13 3.50
N HIS A 5 -12.38 25.39 4.45
CA HIS A 5 -13.61 25.73 5.18
C HIS A 5 -14.86 25.96 4.31
N GLY A 6 -14.90 25.46 3.08
CA GLY A 6 -16.02 25.71 2.16
C GLY A 6 -16.07 27.11 1.56
N GLN A 7 -14.98 27.89 1.64
CA GLN A 7 -14.91 29.27 1.15
C GLN A 7 -14.61 29.32 -0.35
N LYS A 8 -15.36 30.13 -1.08
CA LYS A 8 -15.01 30.66 -2.41
C LYS A 8 -14.25 31.98 -2.32
N VAL A 9 -14.75 32.85 -1.51
CA VAL A 9 -14.17 34.16 -1.20
C VAL A 9 -13.91 34.20 0.29
N ARG A 10 -12.90 34.94 0.72
CA ARG A 10 -12.53 35.04 2.14
C ARG A 10 -13.72 35.45 2.99
N TYR A 11 -14.03 34.67 4.01
CA TYR A 11 -15.16 34.81 4.93
C TYR A 11 -16.56 34.52 4.35
N MET A 12 -16.64 34.09 3.09
CA MET A 12 -17.92 33.70 2.47
C MET A 12 -17.93 32.16 2.31
N HIS A 13 -18.76 31.49 3.09
CA HIS A 13 -18.86 30.03 3.13
C HIS A 13 -20.08 29.55 2.36
N ASP A 14 -19.88 28.88 1.25
CA ASP A 14 -20.95 28.32 0.40
C ASP A 14 -21.38 26.94 0.81
N MET A 15 -20.52 26.23 1.55
CA MET A 15 -20.77 24.87 2.03
C MET A 15 -19.99 24.57 3.31
N VAL A 16 -20.35 23.50 3.97
CA VAL A 16 -19.55 22.96 5.08
C VAL A 16 -18.23 22.42 4.52
N GLY A 17 -17.11 22.88 5.06
CA GLY A 17 -15.78 22.44 4.68
C GLY A 17 -14.90 22.18 5.89
N CYS A 18 -13.70 21.67 5.64
CA CYS A 18 -12.69 21.38 6.66
C CYS A 18 -11.43 22.23 6.43
N ASN A 19 -10.59 22.35 7.45
CA ASN A 19 -9.25 22.86 7.28
C ASN A 19 -8.33 21.68 6.93
N SER A 20 -7.98 21.54 5.67
CA SER A 20 -7.08 20.48 5.20
C SER A 20 -5.90 21.12 4.45
N ARG A 21 -4.83 21.32 5.16
CA ARG A 21 -3.59 21.93 4.65
C ARG A 21 -2.42 20.99 4.89
N LEU A 22 -1.44 21.07 4.02
CA LEU A 22 -0.17 20.39 4.24
C LEU A 22 0.63 21.19 5.29
N ASP A 23 0.91 20.54 6.40
CA ASP A 23 1.77 21.10 7.44
C ASP A 23 3.22 21.24 6.94
N ALA A 24 3.92 22.29 7.36
CA ALA A 24 5.29 22.55 6.92
C ALA A 24 6.27 21.44 7.35
N ILE A 25 6.08 20.85 8.52
CA ILE A 25 6.88 19.72 9.00
C ILE A 25 6.60 18.48 8.14
N GLN A 26 5.34 18.20 7.85
CA GLN A 26 4.95 17.10 6.95
C GLN A 26 5.55 17.31 5.55
N ALA A 27 5.49 18.52 5.02
CA ALA A 27 6.07 18.86 3.72
C ALA A 27 7.59 18.66 3.70
N ALA A 28 8.29 19.04 4.75
CA ALA A 28 9.72 18.82 4.89
C ALA A 28 10.09 17.33 4.90
N VAL A 29 9.36 16.52 5.66
CA VAL A 29 9.53 15.05 5.67
C VAL A 29 9.27 14.45 4.30
N LEU A 30 8.19 14.87 3.62
CA LEU A 30 7.86 14.38 2.29
C LEU A 30 8.94 14.75 1.25
N ASN A 31 9.51 15.95 1.31
CA ASN A 31 10.60 16.35 0.42
C ASN A 31 11.84 15.45 0.55
N VAL A 32 12.15 14.99 1.75
CA VAL A 32 13.25 14.03 1.97
C VAL A 32 12.87 12.65 1.43
N LYS A 33 11.66 12.16 1.74
CA LYS A 33 11.18 10.82 1.34
C LYS A 33 10.99 10.70 -0.16
N LEU A 34 10.54 11.75 -0.82
CA LEU A 34 10.28 11.75 -2.26
C LEU A 34 11.54 11.41 -3.07
N LYS A 35 12.71 11.85 -2.63
CA LYS A 35 13.99 11.53 -3.28
C LYS A 35 14.33 10.03 -3.27
N GLN A 36 13.74 9.26 -2.37
CA GLN A 36 13.95 7.82 -2.23
C GLN A 36 12.78 6.98 -2.74
N LEU A 37 11.70 7.61 -3.21
CA LEU A 37 10.47 6.92 -3.56
C LEU A 37 10.68 5.87 -4.64
N ASP A 38 11.40 6.21 -5.70
CA ASP A 38 11.66 5.30 -6.83
C ASP A 38 12.51 4.10 -6.38
N ASN A 39 13.50 4.31 -5.53
CA ASN A 39 14.31 3.23 -4.95
C ASN A 39 13.44 2.27 -4.12
N TYR A 40 12.49 2.79 -3.34
CA TYR A 40 11.57 1.97 -2.56
C TYR A 40 10.59 1.19 -3.46
N ILE A 41 10.10 1.81 -4.53
CA ILE A 41 9.22 1.15 -5.51
C ILE A 41 9.97 0.01 -6.19
N GLU A 42 11.20 0.25 -6.64
CA GLU A 42 12.01 -0.76 -7.31
C GLU A 42 12.34 -1.93 -6.37
N ALA A 43 12.68 -1.67 -5.12
CA ALA A 43 12.92 -2.72 -4.13
C ALA A 43 11.68 -3.60 -3.90
N ARG A 44 10.47 -2.98 -3.81
CA ARG A 44 9.21 -3.73 -3.69
C ARG A 44 8.91 -4.56 -4.94
N ARG A 45 9.17 -4.04 -6.13
CA ARG A 45 8.99 -4.77 -7.39
C ARG A 45 9.92 -5.98 -7.48
N LYS A 46 11.17 -5.85 -7.07
CA LYS A 46 12.14 -6.97 -7.00
C LYS A 46 11.66 -8.04 -6.03
N ALA A 47 11.20 -7.66 -4.85
CA ALA A 47 10.64 -8.60 -3.88
C ALA A 47 9.39 -9.30 -4.43
N ALA A 48 8.48 -8.55 -5.07
CA ALA A 48 7.28 -9.12 -5.68
C ALA A 48 7.62 -10.11 -6.81
N ALA A 49 8.58 -9.78 -7.66
CA ALA A 49 9.05 -10.68 -8.72
C ALA A 49 9.63 -11.98 -8.14
N PHE A 50 10.39 -11.89 -7.05
CA PHE A 50 10.89 -13.07 -6.34
C PHE A 50 9.74 -13.96 -5.85
N TYR A 51 8.73 -13.38 -5.18
CA TYR A 51 7.57 -14.14 -4.72
C TYR A 51 6.73 -14.70 -5.87
N ASN A 52 6.51 -13.94 -6.93
CA ASN A 52 5.81 -14.42 -8.12
C ASN A 52 6.48 -15.67 -8.70
N ASN A 53 7.81 -15.66 -8.81
CA ASN A 53 8.56 -16.82 -9.32
C ASN A 53 8.51 -17.99 -8.33
N ALA A 54 8.66 -17.73 -7.03
CA ALA A 54 8.63 -18.78 -6.02
C ALA A 54 7.27 -19.49 -5.93
N PHE A 55 6.18 -18.77 -6.18
CA PHE A 55 4.82 -19.31 -6.06
C PHE A 55 4.15 -19.62 -7.40
N ALA A 56 4.82 -19.42 -8.54
CA ALA A 56 4.24 -19.53 -9.88
C ALA A 56 3.48 -20.85 -10.14
N ASN A 57 3.94 -21.95 -9.59
CA ASN A 57 3.35 -23.28 -9.78
C ASN A 57 2.80 -23.88 -8.48
N HIS A 58 2.57 -23.07 -7.47
CA HIS A 58 2.08 -23.58 -6.20
C HIS A 58 0.56 -23.81 -6.26
N PRO A 59 0.04 -25.03 -6.03
CA PRO A 59 -1.36 -25.37 -6.29
C PRO A 59 -2.36 -24.68 -5.36
N LYS A 60 -1.89 -24.16 -4.23
CA LYS A 60 -2.74 -23.54 -3.19
C LYS A 60 -2.50 -22.04 -3.00
N ILE A 61 -1.66 -21.43 -3.83
CA ILE A 61 -1.30 -20.02 -3.69
C ILE A 61 -1.55 -19.31 -5.00
N THR A 62 -2.36 -18.24 -4.98
CA THR A 62 -2.52 -17.34 -6.11
C THR A 62 -1.85 -16.01 -5.78
N THR A 63 -0.92 -15.60 -6.63
CA THR A 63 -0.21 -14.32 -6.52
C THR A 63 -1.05 -13.16 -7.07
N PRO A 64 -0.77 -11.90 -6.68
CA PRO A 64 -1.49 -10.75 -7.18
C PRO A 64 -1.42 -10.64 -8.72
N PHE A 65 -2.56 -10.47 -9.35
CA PHE A 65 -2.63 -10.17 -10.78
C PHE A 65 -2.21 -8.73 -11.05
N VAL A 66 -1.39 -8.54 -12.05
CA VAL A 66 -0.98 -7.22 -12.53
C VAL A 66 -1.45 -7.03 -13.96
N ALA A 67 -2.30 -6.03 -14.19
CA ALA A 67 -2.77 -5.70 -15.51
C ALA A 67 -1.60 -5.20 -16.41
N SER A 68 -1.62 -5.54 -17.69
CA SER A 68 -0.52 -5.21 -18.63
C SER A 68 -0.27 -3.71 -18.81
N TYR A 69 -1.27 -2.89 -18.54
CA TYR A 69 -1.19 -1.42 -18.60
C TYR A 69 -0.77 -0.78 -17.27
N CYS A 70 -0.51 -1.58 -16.21
CA CYS A 70 -0.23 -1.07 -14.86
C CYS A 70 1.22 -1.30 -14.44
N ASN A 71 1.85 -0.25 -13.93
CA ASN A 71 3.12 -0.33 -13.22
C ASN A 71 2.88 -0.45 -11.72
N HIS A 72 2.57 -1.65 -11.25
CA HIS A 72 2.22 -1.88 -9.85
C HIS A 72 3.38 -1.56 -8.91
N VAL A 73 3.09 -0.89 -7.78
CA VAL A 73 4.10 -0.45 -6.79
C VAL A 73 4.16 -1.35 -5.55
N TYR A 74 3.26 -2.33 -5.46
CA TYR A 74 3.20 -3.32 -4.36
C TYR A 74 3.29 -2.68 -2.96
N HIS A 75 2.35 -1.76 -2.68
CA HIS A 75 2.18 -1.28 -1.30
C HIS A 75 1.95 -2.46 -0.35
N GLN A 76 1.15 -3.42 -0.79
CA GLN A 76 0.91 -4.72 -0.16
C GLN A 76 1.09 -5.81 -1.20
N TYR A 77 1.50 -6.99 -0.76
CA TYR A 77 1.58 -8.19 -1.58
C TYR A 77 0.65 -9.24 -0.96
N THR A 78 -0.58 -9.27 -1.45
CA THR A 78 -1.65 -10.11 -0.89
C THR A 78 -1.76 -11.40 -1.67
N LEU A 79 -1.63 -12.53 -0.98
CA LEU A 79 -1.81 -13.88 -1.53
C LEU A 79 -3.23 -14.35 -1.28
N ILE A 80 -3.81 -15.06 -2.26
CA ILE A 80 -5.04 -15.83 -2.06
C ILE A 80 -4.62 -17.28 -1.78
N LEU A 81 -5.17 -17.86 -0.72
CA LEU A 81 -4.89 -19.23 -0.30
C LEU A 81 -6.10 -20.11 -0.53
N ASP A 82 -5.91 -21.24 -1.18
CA ASP A 82 -6.96 -22.23 -1.43
C ASP A 82 -6.72 -23.49 -0.59
N GLY A 83 -7.77 -23.91 0.14
CA GLY A 83 -7.74 -25.11 0.98
C GLY A 83 -6.68 -25.09 2.09
N VAL A 84 -6.30 -23.91 2.58
CA VAL A 84 -5.34 -23.70 3.68
C VAL A 84 -6.03 -22.98 4.83
N ASN A 85 -5.81 -23.43 6.06
CA ASN A 85 -6.22 -22.66 7.24
C ASN A 85 -5.28 -21.47 7.39
N ARG A 86 -5.79 -20.28 7.01
CA ARG A 86 -5.01 -19.02 7.01
C ARG A 86 -4.55 -18.60 8.40
N ASP A 87 -5.36 -18.91 9.45
CA ASP A 87 -5.06 -18.51 10.82
C ASP A 87 -3.90 -19.35 11.38
N GLU A 88 -3.89 -20.66 11.09
CA GLU A 88 -2.77 -21.53 11.42
C GLU A 88 -1.50 -21.14 10.65
N LEU A 89 -1.63 -20.80 9.37
CA LEU A 89 -0.51 -20.32 8.58
C LEU A 89 0.05 -19.00 9.13
N ALA A 90 -0.80 -18.04 9.48
CA ALA A 90 -0.37 -16.77 10.07
C ALA A 90 0.38 -17.00 11.40
N LYS A 91 -0.11 -17.91 12.25
CA LYS A 91 0.56 -18.31 13.48
C LYS A 91 1.93 -18.94 13.21
N TYR A 92 2.00 -19.88 12.28
CA TYR A 92 3.27 -20.51 11.88
C TYR A 92 4.29 -19.49 11.34
N LEU A 93 3.85 -18.55 10.51
CA LEU A 93 4.70 -17.47 10.00
C LEU A 93 5.22 -16.57 11.13
N ALA A 94 4.36 -16.25 12.09
CA ALA A 94 4.75 -15.45 13.26
C ALA A 94 5.83 -16.18 14.10
N GLU A 95 5.72 -17.49 14.30
CA GLU A 95 6.74 -18.32 14.97
C GLU A 95 8.09 -18.31 14.23
N LYS A 96 8.06 -18.07 12.91
CA LYS A 96 9.26 -17.92 12.06
C LYS A 96 9.75 -16.47 11.94
N ASN A 97 9.18 -15.54 12.71
CA ASN A 97 9.45 -14.11 12.62
C ASN A 97 9.15 -13.50 11.23
N ILE A 98 8.18 -14.07 10.52
CA ILE A 98 7.68 -13.53 9.25
C ILE A 98 6.37 -12.80 9.53
N PRO A 99 6.37 -11.46 9.57
CA PRO A 99 5.16 -10.70 9.83
C PRO A 99 4.18 -10.86 8.68
N SER A 100 2.95 -11.19 8.99
CA SER A 100 1.85 -11.28 8.03
C SER A 100 0.59 -10.66 8.62
N MET A 101 -0.32 -10.22 7.75
CA MET A 101 -1.59 -9.64 8.16
C MET A 101 -2.70 -10.23 7.29
N ILE A 102 -3.84 -10.53 7.91
CA ILE A 102 -5.01 -11.01 7.19
C ILE A 102 -5.81 -9.79 6.75
N TYR A 103 -6.11 -9.70 5.46
CA TYR A 103 -6.98 -8.69 4.89
C TYR A 103 -8.30 -9.33 4.48
N TYR A 104 -9.40 -8.81 5.03
CA TYR A 104 -10.81 -9.12 4.77
C TYR A 104 -11.23 -10.59 4.90
#